data_7748b9e8c15b4587288d63d53f633fd5
#
_entry.id   7748b9e8c15b4587288d63d53f633fd5
#
_cell.length_a   1.000
_cell.length_b   1.000
_cell.length_c   1.000
_cell.angle_alpha   90.00
_cell.angle_beta   90.00
_cell.angle_gamma   90.00
#
_symmetry.space_group_name_H-M   'P 1'
#
loop_
_entity.id
_entity.type
_entity.pdbx_description
1 polymer ?
#
loop_
_entity_poly.entity_id
_entity_poly.type
_entity_poly.pdbx_seq_one_letter_code
_entity_poly.pdbx_strand_id
1 'polypeptide(L)'
;MTHRLHTLYGDVDVELIFDESVHAELRIKNVVREVIDSTNQPVKVVLSTTLQTDYEWHEFIEGIIEFGHEEISARLLGNKQEIASLTVPRSCRDPDYLPLNQW
;
A
#
# COMPACT_ATOMS: atom_id res chain seq x y z
N MET A 1 -12.41 -5.04 3.24
CA MET A 1 -12.11 -5.33 1.83
C MET A 1 -10.65 -5.10 1.55
N THR A 2 -10.04 -6.00 0.84
CA THR A 2 -8.60 -5.95 0.58
C THR A 2 -8.34 -5.39 -0.80
N HIS A 3 -7.39 -4.50 -0.88
CA HIS A 3 -6.99 -3.88 -2.13
C HIS A 3 -5.58 -4.30 -2.48
N ARG A 4 -5.27 -4.30 -3.76
CA ARG A 4 -3.97 -4.73 -4.23
C ARG A 4 -3.47 -3.77 -5.30
N LEU A 5 -2.25 -3.29 -5.13
CA LEU A 5 -1.57 -2.51 -6.15
C LEU A 5 -0.40 -3.35 -6.63
N HIS A 6 -0.42 -3.70 -7.90
CA HIS A 6 0.58 -4.61 -8.47
C HIS A 6 1.24 -3.96 -9.67
N THR A 7 2.53 -4.13 -9.79
CA THR A 7 3.25 -3.67 -10.96
C THR A 7 4.47 -4.54 -11.18
N LEU A 8 5.04 -4.42 -12.35
CA LEU A 8 6.31 -5.06 -12.64
C LEU A 8 7.40 -4.01 -12.55
N TYR A 9 8.44 -4.31 -11.84
CA TYR A 9 9.60 -3.44 -11.78
C TYR A 9 10.72 -4.21 -12.43
N GLY A 10 11.00 -3.85 -13.67
CA GLY A 10 11.82 -4.72 -14.52
C GLY A 10 11.03 -5.99 -14.76
N ASP A 11 11.58 -7.12 -14.39
CA ASP A 11 10.91 -8.40 -14.55
C ASP A 11 10.35 -8.93 -13.24
N VAL A 12 10.28 -8.09 -12.23
CA VAL A 12 9.96 -8.54 -10.89
C VAL A 12 8.59 -8.06 -10.48
N ASP A 13 7.78 -8.98 -9.98
CA ASP A 13 6.46 -8.63 -9.47
C ASP A 13 6.59 -7.91 -8.15
N VAL A 14 5.98 -6.74 -8.04
CA VAL A 14 5.94 -5.97 -6.81
C VAL A 14 4.48 -5.72 -6.48
N GLU A 15 4.08 -6.06 -5.26
CA GLU A 15 2.70 -5.88 -4.85
C GLU A 15 2.62 -5.18 -3.52
N LEU A 16 1.62 -4.31 -3.40
CA LEU A 16 1.29 -3.68 -2.14
C LEU A 16 -0.16 -4.05 -1.85
N ILE A 17 -0.39 -4.78 -0.77
CA ILE A 17 -1.72 -5.24 -0.41
C ILE A 17 -2.11 -4.53 0.87
N PHE A 18 -3.30 -3.98 0.91
CA PHE A 18 -3.73 -3.22 2.07
C PHE A 18 -5.23 -3.30 2.24
N ASP A 19 -5.70 -3.01 3.43
CA ASP A 19 -7.12 -2.91 3.67
C ASP A 19 -7.41 -1.69 4.52
N GLU A 20 -8.69 -1.48 4.78
CA GLU A 20 -9.11 -0.25 5.45
C GLU A 20 -8.92 -0.31 6.95
N SER A 21 -8.50 -1.44 7.48
CA SER A 21 -8.21 -1.56 8.89
C SER A 21 -6.73 -1.42 9.20
N VAL A 22 -5.99 -0.80 8.30
CA VAL A 22 -4.57 -0.51 8.48
C VAL A 22 -3.73 -1.78 8.59
N HIS A 23 -4.05 -2.74 7.76
CA HIS A 23 -3.21 -3.89 7.54
C HIS A 23 -2.58 -3.71 6.17
N ALA A 24 -1.28 -3.84 6.06
CA ALA A 24 -0.59 -3.65 4.80
C ALA A 24 0.57 -4.63 4.67
N GLU A 25 0.79 -5.11 3.45
CA GLU A 25 1.87 -6.04 3.15
C GLU A 25 2.58 -5.60 1.88
N LEU A 26 3.88 -5.62 1.90
CA LEU A 26 4.68 -5.39 0.71
C LEU A 26 5.27 -6.72 0.30
N ARG A 27 4.99 -7.13 -0.93
CA ARG A 27 5.43 -8.44 -1.45
C ARG A 27 6.27 -8.27 -2.69
N ILE A 28 7.32 -9.09 -2.77
CA ILE A 28 8.16 -9.17 -3.95
C ILE A 28 8.14 -10.63 -4.40
N LYS A 29 7.74 -10.89 -5.63
CA LYS A 29 7.66 -12.25 -6.18
C LYS A 29 6.79 -13.14 -5.30
N ASN A 30 5.70 -12.60 -4.80
CA ASN A 30 4.77 -13.31 -3.92
C ASN A 30 5.35 -13.66 -2.55
N VAL A 31 6.47 -13.06 -2.20
CA VAL A 31 7.05 -13.29 -0.87
C VAL A 31 6.82 -12.02 -0.04
N VAL A 32 6.24 -12.17 1.11
CA VAL A 32 5.99 -11.04 1.99
C VAL A 32 7.32 -10.52 2.52
N ARG A 33 7.60 -9.26 2.28
CA ARG A 33 8.84 -8.64 2.71
C ARG A 33 8.63 -7.77 3.94
N GLU A 34 7.47 -7.19 4.05
CA GLU A 34 7.17 -6.37 5.21
C GLU A 34 5.66 -6.35 5.45
N VAL A 35 5.26 -6.35 6.70
CA VAL A 35 3.86 -6.33 7.08
C VAL A 35 3.69 -5.30 8.18
N ILE A 36 2.65 -4.51 8.08
CA ILE A 36 2.24 -3.61 9.14
C ILE A 36 0.79 -3.91 9.48
N ASP A 37 0.53 -4.08 10.76
CA ASP A 37 -0.81 -4.35 11.22
C ASP A 37 -0.98 -3.52 12.48
N SER A 38 -1.65 -2.42 12.38
CA SER A 38 -1.70 -1.46 13.47
C SER A 38 -3.12 -1.23 13.94
N THR A 39 -3.29 -1.13 15.23
CA THR A 39 -4.58 -0.79 15.79
C THR A 39 -4.74 0.71 16.00
N ASN A 40 -3.67 1.46 15.79
CA ASN A 40 -3.72 2.88 16.06
C ASN A 40 -4.19 3.73 14.90
N GLN A 41 -4.43 3.14 13.78
CA GLN A 41 -4.92 3.83 12.60
C GLN A 41 -4.09 5.06 12.23
N PRO A 42 -2.83 4.86 11.89
CA PRO A 42 -2.02 5.99 11.46
C PRO A 42 -2.56 6.53 10.15
N VAL A 43 -2.28 7.79 9.87
CA VAL A 43 -2.72 8.37 8.62
C VAL A 43 -1.79 7.98 7.48
N LYS A 44 -0.59 7.54 7.78
CA LYS A 44 0.37 7.20 6.75
C LYS A 44 1.18 6.00 7.18
N VAL A 45 1.33 5.05 6.28
CA VAL A 45 2.09 3.83 6.53
C VAL A 45 3.14 3.71 5.45
N VAL A 46 4.37 3.41 5.82
CA VAL A 46 5.46 3.22 4.86
C VAL A 46 6.06 1.85 5.10
N LEU A 47 6.09 1.05 4.03
CA LEU A 47 6.77 -0.25 4.05
C LEU A 47 7.92 -0.17 3.07
N SER A 48 9.02 -0.82 3.36
CA SER A 48 10.17 -0.75 2.47
C SER A 48 10.93 -2.05 2.47
N THR A 49 11.63 -2.29 1.38
CA THR A 49 12.50 -3.44 1.27
C THR A 49 13.53 -3.13 0.20
N THR A 50 14.54 -3.97 0.09
CA THR A 50 15.47 -3.85 -1.02
C THR A 50 15.27 -5.03 -1.96
N LEU A 51 15.51 -4.78 -3.21
CA LEU A 51 15.36 -5.78 -4.25
C LEU A 51 16.68 -5.88 -4.99
N GLN A 52 17.22 -7.08 -5.06
CA GLN A 52 18.45 -7.26 -5.81
C GLN A 52 18.08 -7.57 -7.25
N THR A 53 18.35 -6.63 -8.14
CA THR A 53 17.99 -6.78 -9.54
C THR A 53 19.14 -7.33 -10.37
N ASP A 54 20.36 -7.27 -9.84
CA ASP A 54 21.52 -7.74 -10.53
C ASP A 54 22.54 -8.13 -9.48
N TYR A 55 23.62 -8.69 -9.91
CA TYR A 55 24.66 -9.20 -9.08
C TYR A 55 25.12 -8.20 -8.03
N GLU A 56 25.28 -6.98 -8.42
CA GLU A 56 25.77 -5.95 -7.53
C GLU A 56 24.79 -4.82 -7.28
N TRP A 57 23.59 -4.90 -7.83
CA TRP A 57 22.65 -3.79 -7.72
C TRP A 57 21.51 -4.13 -6.79
N HIS A 58 21.27 -3.22 -5.89
CA HIS A 58 20.10 -3.30 -5.03
C HIS A 58 19.25 -2.06 -5.26
N GLU A 59 17.97 -2.27 -5.36
CA GLU A 59 17.05 -1.15 -5.54
C GLU A 59 16.13 -1.08 -4.35
N PHE A 60 15.80 0.12 -3.99
CA PHE A 60 15.00 0.36 -2.80
C PHE A 60 13.55 0.49 -3.21
N ILE A 61 12.72 -0.38 -2.68
CA ILE A 61 11.30 -0.41 -3.00
C ILE A 61 10.53 0.05 -1.78
N GLU A 62 9.61 0.99 -1.99
CA GLU A 62 8.79 1.51 -0.91
C GLU A 62 7.32 1.42 -1.27
N GLY A 63 6.49 1.07 -0.31
CA GLY A 63 5.06 1.17 -0.45
C GLY A 63 4.56 2.20 0.54
N ILE A 64 3.86 3.20 0.07
CA ILE A 64 3.34 4.27 0.92
C ILE A 64 1.83 4.28 0.81
N ILE A 65 1.15 4.22 1.95
CA ILE A 65 -0.30 4.24 1.98
C ILE A 65 -0.73 5.39 2.86
N GLU A 66 -1.57 6.25 2.31
CA GLU A 66 -2.12 7.38 3.07
C GLU A 66 -3.60 7.13 3.25
N PHE A 67 -4.02 7.06 4.50
CA PHE A 67 -5.42 6.78 4.83
C PHE A 67 -6.13 8.11 5.02
N GLY A 68 -6.80 8.55 3.98
CA GLY A 68 -7.55 9.79 4.05
C GLY A 68 -8.92 9.57 4.64
N HIS A 69 -9.67 10.64 4.72
CA HIS A 69 -10.99 10.58 5.30
C HIS A 69 -11.97 9.88 4.37
N GLU A 70 -11.88 10.15 3.11
CA GLU A 70 -12.80 9.60 2.13
C GLU A 70 -12.14 8.65 1.16
N GLU A 71 -10.85 8.61 1.11
CA GLU A 71 -10.17 7.71 0.20
C GLU A 71 -8.81 7.31 0.74
N ILE A 72 -8.30 6.23 0.20
CA ILE A 72 -7.00 5.70 0.59
C ILE A 72 -6.13 5.73 -0.65
N SER A 73 -4.95 6.33 -0.53
CA SER A 73 -4.01 6.42 -1.63
C SER A 73 -2.83 5.52 -1.36
N ALA A 74 -2.50 4.69 -2.32
CA ALA A 74 -1.37 3.79 -2.22
C ALA A 74 -0.40 4.06 -3.36
N ARG A 75 0.88 4.04 -3.07
CA ARG A 75 1.91 4.25 -4.10
C ARG A 75 3.04 3.28 -3.90
N LEU A 76 3.60 2.82 -5.00
CA LEU A 76 4.81 2.04 -4.99
C LEU A 76 5.91 2.86 -5.63
N LEU A 77 7.07 2.90 -4.99
CA LEU A 77 8.21 3.65 -5.49
C LEU A 77 9.40 2.72 -5.63
N GLY A 78 10.17 2.92 -6.68
CA GLY A 78 11.44 2.24 -6.87
C GLY A 78 12.51 3.29 -6.92
N ASN A 79 13.45 3.26 -5.99
CA ASN A 79 14.52 4.24 -5.88
C ASN A 79 13.97 5.66 -5.86
N LYS A 80 12.92 5.86 -5.06
CA LYS A 80 12.30 7.17 -4.85
C LYS A 80 11.49 7.67 -6.04
N GLN A 81 11.26 6.83 -7.03
CA GLN A 81 10.43 7.23 -8.16
C GLN A 81 9.16 6.40 -8.14
N GLU A 82 8.03 7.05 -8.31
CA GLU A 82 6.75 6.35 -8.30
C GLU A 82 6.64 5.43 -9.50
N ILE A 83 6.35 4.17 -9.27
CA ILE A 83 6.20 3.18 -10.33
C ILE A 83 4.77 2.70 -10.46
N ALA A 84 3.94 2.94 -9.46
CA ALA A 84 2.52 2.60 -9.54
C ALA A 84 1.78 3.36 -8.47
N SER A 85 0.50 3.60 -8.69
CA SER A 85 -0.32 4.25 -7.69
C SER A 85 -1.76 3.78 -7.83
N LEU A 86 -2.51 3.88 -6.74
CA LEU A 86 -3.90 3.47 -6.70
C LEU A 86 -4.60 4.29 -5.64
N THR A 87 -5.75 4.82 -5.97
CA THR A 87 -6.58 5.51 -5.01
C THR A 87 -7.93 4.83 -4.99
N VAL A 88 -8.39 4.45 -3.80
CA VAL A 88 -9.67 3.77 -3.66
C VAL A 88 -10.54 4.55 -2.70
N PRO A 89 -11.85 4.54 -2.89
CA PRO A 89 -12.72 5.18 -1.94
C PRO A 89 -12.72 4.39 -0.63
N ARG A 90 -12.87 5.08 0.45
CA ARG A 90 -12.93 4.43 1.73
C ARG A 90 -14.37 3.97 1.92
N SER A 91 -14.58 2.72 1.64
CA SER A 91 -15.93 2.21 1.60
C SER A 91 -16.41 1.64 2.91
N CYS A 92 -15.50 1.45 3.82
CA CYS A 92 -15.86 0.86 5.05
C CYS A 92 -16.41 1.87 5.97
N ARG A 93 -17.59 2.35 5.68
CA ARG A 93 -18.15 3.27 6.53
C ARG A 93 -18.93 2.56 7.51
N ASP A 94 -18.77 2.99 8.70
CA ASP A 94 -19.61 2.56 9.77
C ASP A 94 -21.02 2.91 9.40
N PRO A 95 -21.93 2.02 9.53
CA PRO A 95 -23.33 2.36 9.28
C PRO A 95 -23.80 3.53 10.10
N ASP A 96 -23.21 3.70 11.26
CA ASP A 96 -23.59 4.82 12.06
C ASP A 96 -23.03 6.08 11.56
N TYR A 97 -22.13 6.01 10.67
CA TYR A 97 -21.51 7.16 10.13
C TYR A 97 -22.43 7.91 9.27
N LEU A 98 -23.45 7.35 8.87
CA LEU A 98 -24.28 7.93 8.04
C LEU A 98 -24.31 9.26 8.00
N PRO A 99 -24.16 9.72 7.24
CA PRO A 99 -24.06 11.05 7.20
C PRO A 99 -25.32 11.60 7.33
N LEU A 100 -25.04 11.59 7.83
CA LEU A 100 -25.74 11.95 7.94
C LEU A 100 -26.12 12.53 7.03
N ASN A 101 -25.93 12.68 6.45
CA ASN A 101 -26.30 13.03 5.70
C ASN A 101 -26.97 12.72 5.07
N GLN A 102 -26.88 12.52 4.96
CA GLN A 102 -27.59 12.15 4.54
C GLN A 102 -28.55 12.24 4.97
N TRP A 103 -28.74 12.73 5.33
CA TRP A 103 -29.74 12.85 5.85
C TRP A 103 -29.89 13.80 6.10
#